data_6fe930a163ea7c2e1ee4f3e52fc5b79a
#
_entry.id   6fe930a163ea7c2e1ee4f3e52fc5b79a
#
_cell.length_a   1.000
_cell.length_b   1.000
_cell.length_c   1.000
_cell.angle_alpha   90.00
_cell.angle_beta   90.00
_cell.angle_gamma   90.00
#
_symmetry.space_group_name_H-M   'P 1'
#
loop_
_entity.id
_entity.type
_entity.pdbx_description
1 polymer ?
#
loop_
_entity_poly.entity_id
_entity_poly.type
_entity_poly.pdbx_seq_one_letter_code
_entity_poly.pdbx_strand_id
1 'polypeptide(L)'
;MKQLKLVLCLAALGNMLTGPFLGSSYSAVRLSMPFAVIDTTNCAPNSPTVWFAASNGDDGNDGKTPQTPMSVYGATHTALPGHRICFMGGTYAETGTFYPPRSGTPSAWIVYQAYGDGPVNVVWTPTTLACPPAGTADCTMVNAVPSSGNSYLEFRGFTFYGQGLAGDAFGCNNSHHLRFIGNTVYNVQGAGVGAVQCDYLVSDHNIVYHSGYSGTTASWTSGISYNQIKAFDCNDGLHNVISNNIAVGQYDNSPYHSDGSGFILDMNATPSACAGTAAPYEPAALVSNNVAYGNGGRCAEAFQVSFFWMMANNTCYINNLDNVNANQANTGSLSTNAANNGYFADNISVSWQASNPPYDQRNTNTNIQYFANLAWGGPCWVDPDGSDFCANNPQFIKADPRFAAAPYFDPTAAGQYAPAAPPFLLANGLTPQPVSPVYCQGVDPTTLPGVPAQVAADMQNAGNAYYIYKDFKGKARPGAGGCWDLGAYQH
;
A
#
# COMPACT_ATOMS: atom_id res chain seq x y z
N MET A 1 -50.36 14.97 11.66
CA MET A 1 -49.48 15.81 10.83
C MET A 1 -48.03 15.69 11.31
N LYS A 2 -47.38 14.56 11.12
CA LYS A 2 -45.93 14.34 11.39
C LYS A 2 -45.46 13.10 10.63
N GLN A 3 -45.61 13.08 9.31
CA GLN A 3 -45.02 12.01 8.45
C GLN A 3 -44.89 12.56 7.02
N LEU A 4 -44.09 13.61 6.84
CA LEU A 4 -43.80 14.08 5.46
C LEU A 4 -42.47 14.85 5.41
N LYS A 5 -41.38 14.28 5.96
CA LYS A 5 -40.04 14.90 5.81
C LYS A 5 -38.89 13.88 5.63
N LEU A 6 -39.18 12.62 5.32
CA LEU A 6 -38.12 11.61 5.15
C LEU A 6 -38.07 10.98 3.74
N VAL A 7 -38.74 11.53 2.74
CA VAL A 7 -38.76 10.94 1.39
C VAL A 7 -38.04 11.77 0.33
N LEU A 8 -37.49 12.93 0.65
CA LEU A 8 -36.87 13.82 -0.36
C LEU A 8 -35.32 13.76 -0.42
N CYS A 9 -34.64 12.92 0.34
CA CYS A 9 -33.19 12.77 0.23
C CYS A 9 -32.70 11.55 -0.53
N LEU A 10 -33.59 10.67 -1.01
CA LEU A 10 -33.21 9.45 -1.75
C LEU A 10 -33.42 9.52 -3.28
N ALA A 11 -33.94 10.62 -3.80
CA ALA A 11 -34.20 10.76 -5.23
C ALA A 11 -33.09 11.48 -6.03
N ALA A 12 -32.01 11.92 -5.41
CA ALA A 12 -30.92 12.63 -6.08
C ALA A 12 -29.68 11.74 -6.40
N LEU A 13 -29.70 10.45 -6.09
CA LEU A 13 -28.58 9.52 -6.31
C LEU A 13 -28.78 8.53 -7.46
N GLY A 14 -29.87 8.65 -8.22
CA GLY A 14 -30.29 7.64 -9.19
C GLY A 14 -29.90 7.85 -10.66
N ASN A 15 -29.18 8.89 -11.05
CA ASN A 15 -28.96 9.19 -12.48
C ASN A 15 -27.55 9.66 -12.84
N MET A 16 -26.50 8.99 -12.37
CA MET A 16 -25.11 9.30 -12.78
C MET A 16 -24.32 8.11 -13.32
N LEU A 17 -24.92 7.17 -14.00
CA LEU A 17 -24.21 5.99 -14.50
C LEU A 17 -24.45 5.61 -15.98
N THR A 18 -24.76 6.54 -16.88
CA THR A 18 -24.70 6.24 -18.32
C THR A 18 -24.37 7.50 -19.13
N GLY A 19 -23.08 7.76 -19.36
CA GLY A 19 -22.65 8.77 -20.33
C GLY A 19 -21.15 8.64 -20.59
N PRO A 20 -20.67 8.89 -21.83
CA PRO A 20 -19.26 8.81 -22.15
C PRO A 20 -18.47 9.88 -21.41
N PHE A 21 -17.36 9.49 -20.80
CA PHE A 21 -16.43 10.35 -20.08
C PHE A 21 -15.79 11.38 -21.03
N LEU A 22 -16.42 12.51 -21.20
CA LEU A 22 -15.83 13.69 -21.81
C LEU A 22 -16.17 14.91 -20.93
N GLY A 23 -15.16 15.38 -20.21
CA GLY A 23 -15.08 16.76 -19.74
C GLY A 23 -16.07 17.16 -18.63
N SER A 24 -16.06 16.51 -17.48
CA SER A 24 -16.68 17.06 -16.28
C SER A 24 -15.61 17.47 -15.28
N SER A 25 -15.62 18.75 -14.91
CA SER A 25 -14.89 19.30 -13.78
C SER A 25 -15.20 18.46 -12.54
N TYR A 26 -14.28 17.58 -12.16
CA TYR A 26 -14.35 16.88 -10.88
C TYR A 26 -14.23 17.93 -9.78
N SER A 27 -15.36 18.24 -9.16
CA SER A 27 -15.37 18.90 -7.87
C SER A 27 -14.56 18.03 -6.93
N ALA A 28 -13.37 18.49 -6.53
CA ALA A 28 -12.51 17.77 -5.60
C ALA A 28 -13.31 17.52 -4.32
N VAL A 29 -13.86 16.31 -4.18
CA VAL A 29 -14.40 15.86 -2.91
C VAL A 29 -13.23 15.96 -1.94
N ARG A 30 -13.32 16.83 -0.96
CA ARG A 30 -12.34 16.94 0.12
C ARG A 30 -12.28 15.57 0.80
N LEU A 31 -11.36 14.74 0.37
CA LEU A 31 -10.96 13.55 1.08
C LEU A 31 -10.10 14.02 2.26
N SER A 32 -10.76 14.51 3.32
CA SER A 32 -10.08 14.72 4.58
C SER A 32 -9.68 13.34 5.10
N MET A 33 -8.42 12.98 4.88
CA MET A 33 -7.86 11.74 5.38
C MET A 33 -7.76 11.80 6.90
N PRO A 34 -8.44 10.92 7.65
CA PRO A 34 -8.30 10.89 9.11
C PRO A 34 -6.96 10.29 9.58
N PHE A 35 -6.08 9.86 8.66
CA PHE A 35 -4.94 8.99 9.02
C PHE A 35 -3.57 9.62 8.88
N ALA A 36 -3.34 10.51 7.97
CA ALA A 36 -2.15 11.32 7.98
C ALA A 36 -2.55 12.70 8.49
N VAL A 37 -2.41 12.94 9.76
CA VAL A 37 -2.19 14.32 10.20
C VAL A 37 -0.90 14.73 9.51
N ILE A 38 -1.05 15.40 8.36
CA ILE A 38 0.09 16.03 7.71
C ILE A 38 0.65 16.95 8.78
N ASP A 39 1.81 16.59 9.30
CA ASP A 39 2.45 17.40 10.32
C ASP A 39 2.98 18.68 9.66
N THR A 40 2.11 19.67 9.57
CA THR A 40 2.42 20.97 8.99
C THR A 40 3.37 21.77 9.85
N THR A 41 3.61 21.37 11.10
CA THR A 41 4.54 22.07 12.01
C THR A 41 5.96 22.07 11.47
N ASN A 42 6.29 21.11 10.62
CA ASN A 42 7.60 21.02 9.98
C ASN A 42 7.76 21.90 8.74
N CYS A 43 6.71 22.60 8.29
CA CYS A 43 6.75 23.60 7.21
C CYS A 43 6.78 25.03 7.76
N ALA A 44 7.71 25.30 8.67
CA ALA A 44 7.83 26.61 9.30
C ALA A 44 8.34 27.68 8.30
N PRO A 45 7.58 28.78 8.08
CA PRO A 45 8.03 29.88 7.24
C PRO A 45 9.36 30.47 7.76
N ASN A 46 10.17 30.97 6.82
CA ASN A 46 11.49 31.57 7.08
C ASN A 46 12.53 30.62 7.70
N SER A 47 12.25 29.32 7.78
CA SER A 47 13.26 28.32 8.14
C SER A 47 14.30 28.19 7.03
N PRO A 48 15.60 28.15 7.35
CA PRO A 48 16.64 28.00 6.34
C PRO A 48 16.56 26.70 5.54
N THR A 49 15.96 25.66 6.12
CA THR A 49 15.84 24.30 5.53
C THR A 49 14.47 24.02 4.94
N VAL A 50 13.55 25.00 4.91
CA VAL A 50 12.20 24.83 4.36
C VAL A 50 12.06 25.69 3.10
N TRP A 51 11.44 25.08 2.08
CA TRP A 51 11.11 25.70 0.81
C TRP A 51 9.62 25.49 0.50
N PHE A 52 8.95 26.53 0.04
CA PHE A 52 7.56 26.45 -0.41
C PHE A 52 7.53 26.38 -1.93
N ALA A 53 6.77 25.40 -2.45
CA ALA A 53 6.52 25.20 -3.88
C ALA A 53 5.04 25.33 -4.18
N ALA A 54 4.69 25.94 -5.30
CA ALA A 54 3.32 26.00 -5.79
C ALA A 54 3.25 25.70 -7.29
N SER A 55 2.08 25.22 -7.76
CA SER A 55 1.86 24.94 -9.19
C SER A 55 1.96 26.20 -10.06
N ASN A 56 1.74 27.37 -9.47
CA ASN A 56 1.90 28.69 -10.08
C ASN A 56 3.03 29.51 -9.41
N GLY A 57 3.97 28.84 -8.73
CA GLY A 57 5.12 29.48 -8.10
C GLY A 57 6.08 30.09 -9.12
N ASP A 58 6.88 31.04 -8.65
CA ASP A 58 7.83 31.79 -9.50
C ASP A 58 9.25 31.64 -8.92
N ASP A 59 10.22 31.30 -9.76
CA ASP A 59 11.62 31.13 -9.35
C ASP A 59 12.32 32.48 -9.05
N GLY A 60 11.67 33.61 -9.33
CA GLY A 60 12.04 34.91 -8.82
C GLY A 60 11.72 35.15 -7.34
N ASN A 61 10.88 34.30 -6.75
CA ASN A 61 10.57 34.31 -5.34
C ASN A 61 11.68 33.62 -4.51
N ASP A 62 11.73 33.94 -3.22
CA ASP A 62 12.69 33.33 -2.31
C ASP A 62 12.31 31.95 -1.79
N GLY A 63 11.05 31.51 -2.00
CA GLY A 63 10.52 30.23 -1.55
C GLY A 63 10.48 30.05 -0.03
N LYS A 64 10.60 31.11 0.76
CA LYS A 64 10.71 31.01 2.21
C LYS A 64 9.38 31.13 2.96
N THR A 65 8.34 31.55 2.27
CA THR A 65 7.01 31.67 2.86
C THR A 65 5.93 31.13 1.90
N PRO A 66 4.73 30.76 2.42
CA PRO A 66 3.60 30.41 1.58
C PRO A 66 3.14 31.52 0.63
N GLN A 67 3.49 32.78 0.89
CA GLN A 67 3.15 33.95 0.08
C GLN A 67 4.15 34.19 -1.05
N THR A 68 5.34 33.61 -0.96
CA THR A 68 6.41 33.75 -1.96
C THR A 68 6.91 32.36 -2.42
N PRO A 69 6.02 31.44 -2.88
CA PRO A 69 6.44 30.12 -3.26
C PRO A 69 7.25 30.14 -4.56
N MET A 70 8.25 29.29 -4.64
CA MET A 70 8.96 28.98 -5.89
C MET A 70 8.13 28.06 -6.77
N SER A 71 8.54 27.93 -8.04
CA SER A 71 8.07 26.82 -8.87
C SER A 71 8.52 25.48 -8.27
N VAL A 72 7.90 24.36 -8.70
CA VAL A 72 8.34 23.02 -8.31
C VAL A 72 9.82 22.81 -8.66
N TYR A 73 10.20 23.24 -9.87
CA TYR A 73 11.59 23.12 -10.35
C TYR A 73 12.55 23.88 -9.45
N GLY A 74 12.30 25.17 -9.18
CA GLY A 74 13.17 25.99 -8.34
C GLY A 74 13.32 25.45 -6.93
N ALA A 75 12.21 25.13 -6.27
CA ALA A 75 12.22 24.60 -4.92
C ALA A 75 12.97 23.26 -4.81
N THR A 76 12.73 22.33 -5.73
CA THR A 76 13.37 20.99 -5.69
C THR A 76 14.86 21.05 -6.03
N HIS A 77 15.27 21.94 -6.95
CA HIS A 77 16.67 22.10 -7.33
C HIS A 77 17.48 22.91 -6.31
N THR A 78 16.82 23.73 -5.49
CA THR A 78 17.47 24.49 -4.42
C THR A 78 17.62 23.66 -3.14
N ALA A 79 16.72 22.70 -2.90
CA ALA A 79 16.75 21.86 -1.70
C ALA A 79 18.04 21.01 -1.62
N LEU A 80 18.63 20.95 -0.43
CA LEU A 80 19.83 20.18 -0.08
C LEU A 80 19.47 19.07 0.91
N PRO A 81 20.37 18.11 1.21
CA PRO A 81 20.14 17.14 2.28
C PRO A 81 19.72 17.82 3.58
N GLY A 82 18.69 17.28 4.22
CA GLY A 82 18.06 17.85 5.42
C GLY A 82 16.99 18.91 5.15
N HIS A 83 16.76 19.26 3.89
CA HIS A 83 15.73 20.24 3.54
C HIS A 83 14.35 19.56 3.34
N ARG A 84 13.34 20.39 3.48
CA ARG A 84 11.93 20.05 3.26
C ARG A 84 11.34 20.96 2.20
N ILE A 85 10.64 20.40 1.24
CA ILE A 85 9.86 21.11 0.23
C ILE A 85 8.38 20.95 0.57
N CYS A 86 7.72 22.05 0.91
CA CYS A 86 6.31 22.11 1.29
C CYS A 86 5.49 22.58 0.09
N PHE A 87 4.73 21.65 -0.49
CA PHE A 87 3.89 21.90 -1.64
C PHE A 87 2.56 22.52 -1.21
N MET A 88 2.27 23.70 -1.73
CA MET A 88 1.00 24.38 -1.52
C MET A 88 -0.16 23.60 -2.12
N GLY A 89 -1.35 23.70 -1.53
CA GLY A 89 -2.56 23.10 -2.10
C GLY A 89 -2.81 23.57 -3.52
N GLY A 90 -3.15 22.63 -4.41
CA GLY A 90 -3.37 22.94 -5.82
C GLY A 90 -3.27 21.71 -6.72
N THR A 91 -3.40 21.94 -8.03
CA THR A 91 -3.23 20.91 -9.06
C THR A 91 -1.90 21.12 -9.78
N TYR A 92 -1.10 20.09 -9.79
CA TYR A 92 0.21 20.01 -10.42
C TYR A 92 0.08 19.08 -11.62
N ALA A 93 0.20 19.66 -12.82
CA ALA A 93 0.12 18.89 -14.06
C ALA A 93 1.50 18.32 -14.40
N GLU A 94 1.62 17.01 -14.40
CA GLU A 94 2.85 16.29 -14.77
C GLU A 94 2.78 15.86 -16.22
N THR A 95 3.73 16.31 -17.01
CA THR A 95 3.85 15.99 -18.44
C THR A 95 4.94 14.95 -18.74
N GLY A 96 5.64 14.51 -17.74
CA GLY A 96 6.71 13.51 -17.78
C GLY A 96 7.11 13.09 -16.38
N THR A 97 7.94 12.06 -16.26
CA THR A 97 8.41 11.54 -14.98
C THR A 97 9.19 12.58 -14.19
N PHE A 98 8.81 12.78 -12.94
CA PHE A 98 9.61 13.57 -12.01
C PHE A 98 10.73 12.72 -11.43
N TYR A 99 11.94 13.11 -11.71
CA TYR A 99 13.15 12.54 -11.10
C TYR A 99 13.66 13.49 -10.01
N PRO A 100 13.68 13.09 -8.74
CA PRO A 100 14.28 13.91 -7.69
C PRO A 100 15.71 14.33 -8.05
N PRO A 101 16.07 15.61 -7.99
CA PRO A 101 17.36 16.04 -8.55
C PRO A 101 18.57 15.63 -7.71
N ARG A 102 18.35 15.15 -6.48
CA ARG A 102 19.44 14.71 -5.59
C ARG A 102 18.96 13.84 -4.44
N SER A 103 19.91 13.18 -3.78
CA SER A 103 19.70 12.38 -2.57
C SER A 103 19.79 13.21 -1.30
N GLY A 104 19.15 12.72 -0.24
CA GLY A 104 19.52 13.04 1.12
C GLY A 104 20.75 12.27 1.60
N THR A 105 20.91 12.19 2.92
CA THR A 105 21.92 11.36 3.60
C THR A 105 21.28 10.62 4.77
N PRO A 106 21.94 9.63 5.38
CA PRO A 106 21.37 8.90 6.52
C PRO A 106 20.87 9.79 7.66
N SER A 107 21.54 10.89 7.93
CA SER A 107 21.19 11.85 8.99
C SER A 107 20.39 13.06 8.51
N ALA A 108 20.19 13.21 7.18
CA ALA A 108 19.61 14.42 6.59
C ALA A 108 18.80 14.08 5.32
N TRP A 109 17.58 13.56 5.53
CA TRP A 109 16.65 13.22 4.44
C TRP A 109 16.16 14.46 3.73
N ILE A 110 15.86 14.35 2.43
CA ILE A 110 15.07 15.35 1.73
C ILE A 110 13.60 14.93 1.77
N VAL A 111 12.74 15.84 2.23
CA VAL A 111 11.32 15.56 2.41
C VAL A 111 10.49 16.40 1.45
N TYR A 112 9.71 15.75 0.60
CA TYR A 112 8.67 16.33 -0.23
C TYR A 112 7.34 16.13 0.48
N GLN A 113 6.64 17.21 0.81
CA GLN A 113 5.44 17.09 1.64
C GLN A 113 4.36 18.09 1.23
N ALA A 114 3.09 17.68 1.29
CA ALA A 114 1.98 18.61 1.21
C ALA A 114 1.99 19.59 2.40
N TYR A 115 1.75 20.88 2.14
CA TYR A 115 1.75 21.92 3.18
C TYR A 115 0.53 21.82 4.11
N GLY A 116 -0.62 21.37 3.58
CA GLY A 116 -1.84 21.20 4.38
C GLY A 116 -2.83 22.36 4.31
N ASP A 117 -2.58 23.37 3.48
CA ASP A 117 -3.52 24.45 3.14
C ASP A 117 -4.61 24.02 2.15
N GLY A 118 -4.47 22.83 1.58
CA GLY A 118 -5.39 22.18 0.67
C GLY A 118 -4.79 20.88 0.10
N PRO A 119 -5.55 20.12 -0.68
CA PRO A 119 -5.02 18.93 -1.34
C PRO A 119 -3.96 19.30 -2.37
N VAL A 120 -2.88 18.53 -2.41
CA VAL A 120 -1.83 18.61 -3.43
C VAL A 120 -2.12 17.50 -4.44
N ASN A 121 -2.75 17.85 -5.55
CA ASN A 121 -3.16 16.90 -6.59
C ASN A 121 -2.12 16.89 -7.71
N VAL A 122 -1.37 15.81 -7.83
CA VAL A 122 -0.46 15.55 -8.94
C VAL A 122 -1.21 14.78 -10.01
N VAL A 123 -1.38 15.38 -11.18
CA VAL A 123 -2.20 14.83 -12.26
C VAL A 123 -1.32 14.56 -13.47
N TRP A 124 -1.32 13.31 -13.93
CA TRP A 124 -0.59 12.93 -15.13
C TRP A 124 -1.29 13.49 -16.38
N THR A 125 -0.62 14.35 -17.10
CA THR A 125 -1.15 15.03 -18.30
C THR A 125 -0.14 14.94 -19.45
N PRO A 126 0.12 13.73 -20.00
CA PRO A 126 1.12 13.56 -21.02
C PRO A 126 0.75 14.33 -22.29
N THR A 127 1.74 14.93 -22.92
CA THR A 127 1.58 15.60 -24.21
C THR A 127 1.49 14.62 -25.39
N THR A 128 1.89 13.38 -25.16
CA THR A 128 1.80 12.26 -26.10
C THR A 128 1.03 11.12 -25.46
N LEU A 129 0.24 10.40 -26.26
CA LEU A 129 -0.62 9.30 -25.82
C LEU A 129 0.09 8.29 -24.93
N ALA A 130 -0.70 7.67 -24.04
CA ALA A 130 -0.42 6.52 -23.18
C ALA A 130 1.03 6.02 -23.08
N CYS A 131 1.43 5.59 -21.90
CA CYS A 131 2.69 4.88 -21.71
C CYS A 131 2.90 3.85 -22.82
N PRO A 132 4.02 3.90 -23.52
CA PRO A 132 4.33 2.86 -24.48
C PRO A 132 4.48 1.51 -23.76
N PRO A 133 4.43 0.39 -24.50
CA PRO A 133 4.62 -0.93 -23.94
C PRO A 133 5.86 -1.00 -23.05
N ALA A 134 5.79 -1.80 -21.98
CA ALA A 134 6.83 -1.92 -20.97
C ALA A 134 8.25 -1.96 -21.58
N GLY A 135 9.14 -1.12 -21.07
CA GLY A 135 10.56 -1.07 -21.46
C GLY A 135 10.94 0.00 -22.49
N THR A 136 10.03 0.84 -23.00
CA THR A 136 10.37 1.83 -24.04
C THR A 136 10.37 3.28 -23.58
N ALA A 137 9.69 3.62 -22.51
CA ALA A 137 9.79 4.93 -21.84
C ALA A 137 9.33 4.80 -20.37
N ASP A 138 9.91 5.62 -19.50
CA ASP A 138 9.47 5.73 -18.13
C ASP A 138 8.22 6.62 -18.07
N CYS A 139 7.13 6.04 -17.61
CA CYS A 139 5.86 6.72 -17.38
C CYS A 139 5.48 6.75 -15.91
N THR A 140 6.40 6.47 -15.05
CA THR A 140 6.23 6.59 -13.59
C THR A 140 6.10 8.07 -13.24
N MET A 141 5.14 8.42 -12.38
CA MET A 141 4.93 9.82 -12.03
C MET A 141 6.11 10.38 -11.23
N VAL A 142 6.59 9.63 -10.24
CA VAL A 142 7.79 9.96 -9.45
C VAL A 142 8.72 8.75 -9.44
N ASN A 143 9.92 8.88 -9.94
CA ASN A 143 10.86 7.77 -10.01
C ASN A 143 12.23 8.08 -9.38
N ALA A 144 12.62 7.26 -8.41
CA ALA A 144 13.93 7.30 -7.79
C ALA A 144 14.86 6.30 -8.51
N VAL A 145 15.68 6.79 -9.43
CA VAL A 145 16.59 5.97 -10.25
C VAL A 145 18.07 6.21 -9.92
N PRO A 146 18.94 5.22 -10.14
CA PRO A 146 20.31 5.25 -9.67
C PRO A 146 21.24 6.17 -10.45
N SER A 147 20.88 6.61 -11.64
CA SER A 147 21.71 7.53 -12.42
C SER A 147 22.01 8.84 -11.70
N SER A 148 21.22 9.17 -10.65
CA SER A 148 21.36 10.31 -9.76
C SER A 148 21.56 9.91 -8.30
N GLY A 149 21.60 8.62 -7.95
CA GLY A 149 21.76 8.14 -6.57
C GLY A 149 20.63 8.55 -5.63
N ASN A 150 19.40 8.57 -6.10
CA ASN A 150 18.24 9.15 -5.40
C ASN A 150 17.77 8.33 -4.21
N SER A 151 18.44 8.50 -3.08
CA SER A 151 18.18 7.81 -1.82
C SER A 151 17.95 8.80 -0.69
N TYR A 152 17.43 8.31 0.45
CA TYR A 152 17.09 9.12 1.61
C TYR A 152 16.06 10.21 1.29
N LEU A 153 14.98 9.78 0.63
CA LEU A 153 13.88 10.63 0.20
C LEU A 153 12.58 10.21 0.87
N GLU A 154 11.76 11.19 1.22
CA GLU A 154 10.43 10.96 1.75
C GLU A 154 9.39 11.76 0.95
N PHE A 155 8.29 11.10 0.54
CA PHE A 155 7.15 11.72 -0.14
C PHE A 155 5.91 11.57 0.73
N ARG A 156 5.25 12.68 1.07
CA ARG A 156 4.21 12.67 2.09
C ARG A 156 2.99 13.52 1.73
N GLY A 157 1.80 12.93 1.80
CA GLY A 157 0.52 13.63 1.79
C GLY A 157 0.05 14.12 0.41
N PHE A 158 0.54 13.54 -0.67
CA PHE A 158 0.13 13.84 -2.03
C PHE A 158 -1.07 13.00 -2.46
N THR A 159 -1.82 13.52 -3.44
CA THR A 159 -2.79 12.75 -4.21
C THR A 159 -2.30 12.64 -5.65
N PHE A 160 -2.04 11.42 -6.10
CA PHE A 160 -1.60 11.11 -7.46
C PHE A 160 -2.76 10.56 -8.27
N TYR A 161 -3.03 11.18 -9.40
CA TYR A 161 -4.04 10.73 -10.36
C TYR A 161 -3.40 10.42 -11.70
N GLY A 162 -3.31 9.13 -12.04
CA GLY A 162 -2.67 8.65 -13.27
C GLY A 162 -3.52 8.76 -14.52
N GLN A 163 -4.80 9.10 -14.44
CA GLN A 163 -5.76 9.18 -15.54
C GLN A 163 -5.92 7.87 -16.36
N GLY A 164 -5.48 6.73 -15.80
CA GLY A 164 -5.38 5.48 -16.56
C GLY A 164 -4.30 5.51 -17.66
N LEU A 165 -3.35 6.41 -17.56
CA LEU A 165 -2.29 6.64 -18.56
C LEU A 165 -0.89 6.57 -17.95
N ALA A 166 -0.70 6.99 -16.69
CA ALA A 166 0.58 6.87 -16.00
C ALA A 166 0.89 5.39 -15.72
N GLY A 167 2.16 5.01 -15.74
CA GLY A 167 2.66 3.76 -15.20
C GLY A 167 2.47 3.70 -13.68
N ASP A 168 3.54 3.54 -12.91
CA ASP A 168 3.47 3.61 -11.45
C ASP A 168 3.29 5.07 -10.97
N ALA A 169 2.67 5.26 -9.79
CA ALA A 169 2.71 6.59 -9.18
C ALA A 169 4.08 6.87 -8.57
N PHE A 170 4.60 5.93 -7.79
CA PHE A 170 5.97 5.96 -7.29
C PHE A 170 6.74 4.75 -7.80
N GLY A 171 7.89 4.98 -8.37
CA GLY A 171 8.82 3.95 -8.79
C GLY A 171 10.19 4.10 -8.17
N CYS A 172 10.89 3.00 -8.02
CA CYS A 172 12.32 3.02 -7.80
C CYS A 172 12.99 1.85 -8.51
N ASN A 173 14.24 2.05 -8.90
CA ASN A 173 15.07 1.01 -9.48
C ASN A 173 16.51 1.13 -8.96
N ASN A 174 17.03 0.08 -8.31
CA ASN A 174 18.35 0.05 -7.68
C ASN A 174 18.61 1.23 -6.71
N SER A 175 17.60 1.71 -5.99
CA SER A 175 17.69 2.79 -5.02
C SER A 175 17.48 2.25 -3.60
N HIS A 176 17.60 3.11 -2.60
CA HIS A 176 17.42 2.69 -1.20
C HIS A 176 16.97 3.85 -0.30
N HIS A 177 16.44 3.51 0.89
CA HIS A 177 16.00 4.48 1.89
C HIS A 177 14.98 5.47 1.32
N LEU A 178 13.83 4.93 0.91
CA LEU A 178 12.71 5.69 0.38
C LEU A 178 11.48 5.51 1.27
N ARG A 179 10.75 6.60 1.49
CA ARG A 179 9.51 6.58 2.27
C ARG A 179 8.37 7.21 1.49
N PHE A 180 7.25 6.48 1.41
CA PHE A 180 5.99 6.91 0.82
C PHE A 180 4.94 6.89 1.92
N ILE A 181 4.53 8.06 2.42
CA ILE A 181 3.75 8.17 3.65
C ILE A 181 2.49 9.00 3.45
N GLY A 182 1.33 8.42 3.74
CA GLY A 182 0.06 9.13 3.73
C GLY A 182 -0.35 9.67 2.37
N ASN A 183 0.09 9.04 1.28
CA ASN A 183 -0.28 9.44 -0.07
C ASN A 183 -1.57 8.72 -0.52
N THR A 184 -2.29 9.32 -1.43
CA THR A 184 -3.38 8.69 -2.15
C THR A 184 -2.98 8.51 -3.61
N VAL A 185 -3.13 7.29 -4.13
CA VAL A 185 -2.87 6.98 -5.53
C VAL A 185 -4.12 6.38 -6.15
N TYR A 186 -4.49 6.83 -7.32
CA TYR A 186 -5.60 6.23 -8.04
C TYR A 186 -5.47 6.33 -9.55
N ASN A 187 -6.06 5.33 -10.23
CA ASN A 187 -6.20 5.24 -11.67
C ASN A 187 -4.85 5.34 -12.41
N VAL A 188 -3.86 4.58 -11.96
CA VAL A 188 -2.60 4.32 -12.66
C VAL A 188 -2.68 3.01 -13.44
N GLN A 189 -1.87 2.84 -14.48
CA GLN A 189 -1.77 1.57 -15.23
C GLN A 189 -0.92 0.55 -14.49
N GLY A 190 0.10 1.01 -13.79
CA GLY A 190 1.03 0.22 -13.01
C GLY A 190 0.65 0.15 -11.53
N ALA A 191 1.64 0.01 -10.68
CA ALA A 191 1.49 -0.04 -9.24
C ALA A 191 1.33 1.37 -8.61
N GLY A 192 0.69 1.43 -7.45
CA GLY A 192 0.76 2.64 -6.64
C GLY A 192 2.19 2.91 -6.17
N VAL A 193 2.89 1.86 -5.75
CA VAL A 193 4.33 1.86 -5.49
C VAL A 193 4.93 0.63 -6.16
N GLY A 194 5.76 0.85 -7.18
CA GLY A 194 6.49 -0.18 -7.92
C GLY A 194 8.00 -0.10 -7.64
N ALA A 195 8.52 -1.02 -6.85
CA ALA A 195 9.94 -1.03 -6.50
C ALA A 195 10.64 -2.23 -7.13
N VAL A 196 11.75 -1.99 -7.82
CA VAL A 196 12.59 -3.02 -8.41
C VAL A 196 14.03 -2.87 -7.94
N GLN A 197 14.57 -3.91 -7.32
CA GLN A 197 15.95 -3.94 -6.79
C GLN A 197 16.26 -2.79 -5.80
N CYS A 198 15.24 -2.33 -5.10
CA CYS A 198 15.38 -1.31 -4.06
C CYS A 198 15.39 -1.95 -2.67
N ASP A 199 15.91 -1.21 -1.68
CA ASP A 199 15.99 -1.66 -0.29
C ASP A 199 15.69 -0.51 0.70
N TYR A 200 15.42 -0.83 1.97
CA TYR A 200 14.99 0.15 2.98
C TYR A 200 13.78 0.98 2.52
N LEU A 201 12.74 0.27 2.11
CA LEU A 201 11.51 0.87 1.63
C LEU A 201 10.45 0.90 2.74
N VAL A 202 9.79 2.03 2.91
CA VAL A 202 8.64 2.17 3.81
C VAL A 202 7.46 2.76 3.05
N SER A 203 6.41 1.95 2.86
CA SER A 203 5.11 2.41 2.39
C SER A 203 4.13 2.37 3.58
N ASP A 204 3.74 3.55 4.07
CA ASP A 204 2.96 3.66 5.30
C ASP A 204 1.78 4.62 5.15
N HIS A 205 0.61 4.23 5.65
CA HIS A 205 -0.64 5.02 5.60
C HIS A 205 -1.03 5.51 4.19
N ASN A 206 -0.66 4.79 3.13
CA ASN A 206 -1.09 5.14 1.79
C ASN A 206 -2.44 4.52 1.45
N ILE A 207 -3.17 5.17 0.55
CA ILE A 207 -4.37 4.64 -0.08
C ILE A 207 -4.07 4.44 -1.55
N VAL A 208 -4.16 3.20 -2.01
CA VAL A 208 -4.00 2.86 -3.43
C VAL A 208 -5.29 2.24 -3.93
N TYR A 209 -5.88 2.80 -4.96
CA TYR A 209 -7.10 2.24 -5.50
C TYR A 209 -7.22 2.41 -7.01
N HIS A 210 -7.90 1.45 -7.64
CA HIS A 210 -8.21 1.44 -9.05
C HIS A 210 -6.94 1.55 -9.92
N SER A 211 -5.95 0.72 -9.67
CA SER A 211 -4.74 0.60 -10.51
C SER A 211 -4.73 -0.69 -11.34
N GLY A 212 -3.94 -0.71 -12.40
CA GLY A 212 -3.81 -1.85 -13.30
C GLY A 212 -4.90 -2.00 -14.38
N TYR A 213 -5.82 -1.06 -14.49
CA TYR A 213 -7.02 -1.20 -15.31
C TYR A 213 -6.85 -0.98 -16.82
N SER A 214 -5.86 -0.29 -17.25
CA SER A 214 -5.73 0.07 -18.67
C SER A 214 -4.89 -0.92 -19.45
N GLY A 215 -5.37 -2.10 -19.62
CA GLY A 215 -4.79 -3.30 -20.16
C GLY A 215 -4.14 -3.32 -21.54
N THR A 216 -3.25 -2.43 -21.86
CA THR A 216 -2.48 -2.52 -23.12
C THR A 216 -0.99 -2.80 -22.90
N THR A 217 -0.52 -2.68 -21.67
CA THR A 217 0.88 -2.95 -21.32
C THR A 217 0.98 -4.25 -20.52
N ALA A 218 1.86 -5.14 -20.93
CA ALA A 218 2.23 -6.30 -20.15
C ALA A 218 2.96 -5.82 -18.88
N SER A 219 2.26 -5.64 -17.80
CA SER A 219 2.86 -5.31 -16.53
C SER A 219 2.18 -6.11 -15.44
N TRP A 220 2.95 -6.77 -14.63
CA TRP A 220 2.52 -7.41 -13.40
C TRP A 220 2.27 -6.31 -12.37
N THR A 221 1.01 -5.91 -12.18
CA THR A 221 0.65 -4.75 -11.37
C THR A 221 -0.07 -5.15 -10.10
N SER A 222 0.38 -4.59 -8.99
CA SER A 222 -0.27 -4.69 -7.68
C SER A 222 -0.34 -3.31 -7.02
N GLY A 223 -1.12 -3.15 -5.96
CA GLY A 223 -1.23 -1.85 -5.29
C GLY A 223 0.13 -1.34 -4.79
N ILE A 224 0.82 -2.14 -3.99
CA ILE A 224 2.20 -1.89 -3.55
C ILE A 224 3.01 -3.15 -3.84
N SER A 225 4.02 -3.03 -4.69
CA SER A 225 4.87 -4.14 -5.16
C SER A 225 6.33 -3.87 -4.85
N TYR A 226 6.93 -4.74 -4.04
CA TYR A 226 8.36 -4.76 -3.78
C TYR A 226 8.96 -5.96 -4.49
N ASN A 227 9.65 -5.71 -5.61
CA ASN A 227 10.09 -6.72 -6.54
C ASN A 227 11.62 -6.81 -6.60
N GLN A 228 12.15 -8.03 -6.59
CA GLN A 228 13.58 -8.32 -6.72
C GLN A 228 14.45 -7.53 -5.74
N ILE A 229 14.01 -7.43 -4.48
CA ILE A 229 14.74 -6.68 -3.43
C ILE A 229 16.22 -7.05 -3.46
N LYS A 230 17.07 -6.02 -3.45
CA LYS A 230 18.52 -6.17 -3.44
C LYS A 230 19.08 -5.44 -2.23
N ALA A 231 19.62 -6.17 -1.27
CA ALA A 231 20.14 -5.58 -0.05
C ALA A 231 21.18 -4.50 -0.34
N PHE A 232 20.98 -3.33 0.23
CA PHE A 232 21.91 -2.21 0.16
C PHE A 232 23.13 -2.46 1.05
N ASP A 233 22.90 -3.02 2.24
CA ASP A 233 23.93 -3.38 3.21
C ASP A 233 23.58 -4.71 3.90
N CYS A 234 24.38 -5.10 4.89
CA CYS A 234 24.24 -6.35 5.61
C CYS A 234 23.78 -6.15 7.05
N ASN A 235 23.06 -5.07 7.32
CA ASN A 235 22.53 -4.83 8.65
C ASN A 235 21.34 -5.76 8.91
N ASP A 236 21.25 -6.25 10.14
CA ASP A 236 20.10 -7.00 10.61
C ASP A 236 18.91 -6.05 10.81
N GLY A 237 17.69 -6.59 10.78
CA GLY A 237 16.47 -5.86 11.06
C GLY A 237 15.55 -5.72 9.86
N LEU A 238 14.54 -4.85 9.99
CA LEU A 238 13.56 -4.60 8.96
C LEU A 238 14.09 -3.59 7.94
N HIS A 239 14.21 -4.02 6.70
CA HIS A 239 14.55 -3.15 5.59
C HIS A 239 13.30 -2.70 4.82
N ASN A 240 12.33 -3.60 4.60
CA ASN A 240 11.24 -3.37 3.68
C ASN A 240 9.89 -3.50 4.38
N VAL A 241 9.12 -2.43 4.41
CA VAL A 241 7.89 -2.34 5.19
C VAL A 241 6.73 -1.82 4.36
N ILE A 242 5.63 -2.55 4.39
CA ILE A 242 4.32 -2.15 3.88
C ILE A 242 3.36 -2.15 5.07
N SER A 243 3.05 -0.98 5.63
CA SER A 243 2.26 -0.90 6.86
C SER A 243 1.14 0.12 6.78
N ASN A 244 0.03 -0.15 7.47
CA ASN A 244 -1.10 0.78 7.62
C ASN A 244 -1.66 1.30 6.29
N ASN A 245 -1.59 0.55 5.20
CA ASN A 245 -2.10 0.98 3.90
C ASN A 245 -3.51 0.44 3.64
N ILE A 246 -4.21 1.11 2.75
CA ILE A 246 -5.44 0.62 2.14
C ILE A 246 -5.17 0.33 0.67
N ALA A 247 -5.48 -0.90 0.23
CA ALA A 247 -5.42 -1.27 -1.18
C ALA A 247 -6.79 -1.80 -1.65
N VAL A 248 -7.39 -1.15 -2.65
CA VAL A 248 -8.72 -1.54 -3.11
C VAL A 248 -8.87 -1.45 -4.61
N GLY A 249 -9.54 -2.44 -5.20
CA GLY A 249 -9.83 -2.46 -6.62
C GLY A 249 -8.57 -2.48 -7.49
N GLN A 250 -7.51 -3.11 -7.04
CA GLN A 250 -6.33 -3.36 -7.87
C GLN A 250 -6.68 -4.44 -8.90
N TYR A 251 -6.17 -4.31 -10.11
CA TYR A 251 -6.44 -5.27 -11.16
C TYR A 251 -5.20 -5.45 -12.04
N ASP A 252 -4.94 -6.64 -12.52
CA ASP A 252 -3.94 -6.85 -13.56
C ASP A 252 -4.65 -7.15 -14.87
N ASN A 253 -4.95 -6.11 -15.63
CA ASN A 253 -5.59 -6.24 -16.94
C ASN A 253 -4.59 -6.53 -18.07
N SER A 254 -3.35 -6.91 -17.74
CA SER A 254 -2.40 -7.45 -18.71
C SER A 254 -2.90 -8.78 -19.30
N PRO A 255 -2.34 -9.25 -20.40
CA PRO A 255 -2.68 -10.57 -20.94
C PRO A 255 -2.45 -11.74 -19.98
N TYR A 256 -1.71 -11.53 -18.91
CA TYR A 256 -1.38 -12.56 -17.93
C TYR A 256 -2.40 -12.68 -16.80
N HIS A 257 -3.06 -11.58 -16.42
CA HIS A 257 -4.00 -11.55 -15.28
C HIS A 257 -3.45 -12.24 -14.02
N SER A 258 -2.16 -12.07 -13.72
CA SER A 258 -1.48 -12.85 -12.68
C SER A 258 -1.39 -12.14 -11.34
N ASP A 259 -1.46 -10.82 -11.35
CA ASP A 259 -1.29 -9.93 -10.20
C ASP A 259 -2.60 -9.23 -9.82
N GLY A 260 -2.61 -7.92 -9.66
CA GLY A 260 -3.79 -7.20 -9.16
C GLY A 260 -3.95 -7.35 -7.65
N SER A 261 -2.89 -7.74 -6.95
CA SER A 261 -2.88 -7.90 -5.49
C SER A 261 -2.87 -6.53 -4.79
N GLY A 262 -3.37 -6.48 -3.55
CA GLY A 262 -3.21 -5.29 -2.71
C GLY A 262 -1.74 -5.01 -2.43
N PHE A 263 -1.03 -6.03 -1.94
CA PHE A 263 0.37 -5.96 -1.52
C PHE A 263 1.13 -7.20 -2.01
N ILE A 264 2.38 -7.01 -2.46
CA ILE A 264 3.21 -8.14 -2.87
C ILE A 264 4.68 -7.92 -2.52
N LEU A 265 5.28 -8.97 -1.96
CA LEU A 265 6.72 -9.19 -1.91
C LEU A 265 7.04 -10.19 -3.01
N ASP A 266 7.74 -9.75 -4.08
CA ASP A 266 7.83 -10.50 -5.31
C ASP A 266 9.28 -10.77 -5.71
N MET A 267 9.62 -12.05 -5.89
CA MET A 267 10.93 -12.54 -6.36
C MET A 267 12.13 -11.94 -5.60
N ASN A 268 12.01 -11.79 -4.30
CA ASN A 268 12.96 -11.06 -3.47
C ASN A 268 14.27 -11.83 -3.17
N ALA A 269 14.82 -12.53 -4.15
CA ALA A 269 15.97 -13.40 -3.99
C ALA A 269 17.18 -12.95 -4.81
N THR A 270 17.40 -11.64 -4.96
CA THR A 270 18.63 -11.20 -5.64
C THR A 270 19.82 -11.31 -4.69
N PRO A 271 20.89 -12.05 -5.03
CA PRO A 271 22.06 -12.14 -4.18
C PRO A 271 22.58 -10.74 -3.85
N SER A 272 22.65 -10.43 -2.57
CA SER A 272 23.12 -9.15 -2.10
C SER A 272 24.63 -9.00 -2.23
N ALA A 273 25.09 -7.75 -2.20
CA ALA A 273 26.50 -7.39 -2.15
C ALA A 273 27.19 -7.76 -0.81
N CYS A 274 26.52 -8.46 0.09
CA CYS A 274 27.07 -8.91 1.38
C CYS A 274 28.07 -10.06 1.16
N ALA A 275 29.16 -9.74 0.48
CA ALA A 275 30.23 -10.66 0.20
C ALA A 275 30.94 -11.10 1.50
N GLY A 276 30.99 -12.42 1.73
CA GLY A 276 31.74 -13.02 2.84
C GLY A 276 30.91 -13.86 3.81
N THR A 277 29.58 -13.86 3.71
CA THR A 277 28.71 -14.80 4.42
C THR A 277 28.51 -16.05 3.56
N ALA A 278 28.51 -17.23 4.17
CA ALA A 278 28.33 -18.51 3.49
C ALA A 278 26.91 -18.69 2.89
N ALA A 279 26.03 -17.74 3.11
CA ALA A 279 24.68 -17.64 2.52
C ALA A 279 24.45 -16.21 2.01
N PRO A 280 23.65 -16.02 0.94
CA PRO A 280 23.23 -14.69 0.54
C PRO A 280 22.47 -14.04 1.70
N TYR A 281 22.88 -12.84 2.10
CA TYR A 281 22.14 -12.03 3.04
C TYR A 281 20.87 -11.52 2.35
N GLU A 282 19.76 -11.70 3.02
CA GLU A 282 18.45 -11.28 2.51
C GLU A 282 17.78 -10.40 3.56
N PRO A 283 17.35 -9.18 3.19
CA PRO A 283 16.78 -8.22 4.13
C PRO A 283 15.38 -8.65 4.58
N ALA A 284 15.08 -8.51 5.87
CA ALA A 284 13.77 -8.82 6.40
C ALA A 284 12.67 -7.85 5.93
N ALA A 285 11.43 -8.37 5.75
CA ALA A 285 10.28 -7.60 5.33
C ALA A 285 9.07 -7.76 6.25
N LEU A 286 8.29 -6.67 6.37
CA LEU A 286 7.05 -6.62 7.15
C LEU A 286 5.89 -6.10 6.31
N VAL A 287 4.76 -6.82 6.29
CA VAL A 287 3.47 -6.37 5.75
C VAL A 287 2.48 -6.37 6.90
N SER A 288 2.12 -5.21 7.46
CA SER A 288 1.35 -5.17 8.70
C SER A 288 0.28 -4.10 8.76
N ASN A 289 -0.77 -4.36 9.54
CA ASN A 289 -1.86 -3.42 9.78
C ASN A 289 -2.55 -2.90 8.51
N ASN A 290 -2.43 -3.60 7.38
CA ASN A 290 -3.02 -3.16 6.13
C ASN A 290 -4.47 -3.63 6.01
N VAL A 291 -5.24 -2.91 5.21
CA VAL A 291 -6.60 -3.27 4.82
C VAL A 291 -6.65 -3.41 3.30
N ALA A 292 -7.00 -4.61 2.81
CA ALA A 292 -7.15 -4.84 1.38
C ALA A 292 -8.50 -5.52 1.08
N TYR A 293 -9.24 -4.95 0.14
CA TYR A 293 -10.54 -5.48 -0.25
C TYR A 293 -10.90 -5.20 -1.70
N GLY A 294 -11.69 -6.08 -2.29
CA GLY A 294 -12.19 -5.89 -3.66
C GLY A 294 -11.11 -5.88 -4.73
N ASN A 295 -9.95 -6.48 -4.48
CA ASN A 295 -8.87 -6.55 -5.46
C ASN A 295 -9.10 -7.72 -6.43
N GLY A 296 -8.67 -7.57 -7.67
CA GLY A 296 -8.69 -8.62 -8.67
C GLY A 296 -7.78 -9.79 -8.28
N GLY A 297 -6.60 -9.50 -7.75
CA GLY A 297 -5.69 -10.47 -7.17
C GLY A 297 -5.86 -10.62 -5.66
N ARG A 298 -4.80 -10.96 -4.96
CA ARG A 298 -4.76 -11.29 -3.54
C ARG A 298 -4.83 -10.04 -2.65
N CYS A 299 -5.09 -10.25 -1.39
CA CYS A 299 -4.84 -9.23 -0.37
C CYS A 299 -3.34 -8.95 -0.25
N ALA A 300 -2.60 -10.01 0.09
CA ALA A 300 -1.13 -9.94 0.13
C ALA A 300 -0.52 -11.29 -0.29
N GLU A 301 0.63 -11.22 -0.94
CA GLU A 301 1.39 -12.39 -1.39
C GLU A 301 2.87 -12.27 -1.08
N ALA A 302 3.49 -13.39 -0.71
CA ALA A 302 4.93 -13.59 -0.76
C ALA A 302 5.24 -14.58 -1.90
N PHE A 303 5.81 -14.06 -3.00
CA PHE A 303 6.12 -14.83 -4.19
C PHE A 303 7.63 -14.99 -4.35
N GLN A 304 8.12 -16.24 -4.32
CA GLN A 304 9.54 -16.60 -4.45
C GLN A 304 10.47 -15.84 -3.48
N VAL A 305 10.01 -15.71 -2.24
CA VAL A 305 10.74 -15.01 -1.16
C VAL A 305 11.47 -16.03 -0.32
N SER A 306 12.77 -15.85 -0.07
CA SER A 306 13.58 -16.81 0.68
C SER A 306 14.11 -16.28 2.02
N PHE A 307 13.98 -15.00 2.32
CA PHE A 307 14.38 -14.37 3.59
C PHE A 307 13.25 -14.36 4.63
N PHE A 308 13.53 -13.81 5.81
CA PHE A 308 12.50 -13.61 6.82
C PHE A 308 11.48 -12.55 6.36
N TRP A 309 10.22 -12.91 6.37
CA TRP A 309 9.11 -11.99 6.15
C TRP A 309 7.96 -12.28 7.11
N MET A 310 7.20 -11.25 7.42
CA MET A 310 6.03 -11.38 8.27
C MET A 310 4.85 -10.61 7.68
N MET A 311 3.69 -11.26 7.61
CA MET A 311 2.39 -10.63 7.40
C MET A 311 1.62 -10.67 8.71
N ALA A 312 1.44 -9.49 9.35
CA ALA A 312 0.84 -9.40 10.68
C ALA A 312 -0.28 -8.39 10.76
N ASN A 313 -1.36 -8.73 11.46
CA ASN A 313 -2.47 -7.82 11.73
C ASN A 313 -3.12 -7.21 10.47
N ASN A 314 -3.13 -7.90 9.33
CA ASN A 314 -3.80 -7.42 8.13
C ASN A 314 -5.29 -7.82 8.14
N THR A 315 -6.14 -6.99 7.54
CA THR A 315 -7.54 -7.28 7.29
C THR A 315 -7.78 -7.41 5.79
N CYS A 316 -8.06 -8.62 5.35
CA CYS A 316 -8.30 -9.02 3.97
C CYS A 316 -9.78 -9.35 3.79
N TYR A 317 -10.47 -8.63 2.91
CA TYR A 317 -11.90 -8.84 2.72
C TYR A 317 -12.25 -8.92 1.24
N ILE A 318 -12.71 -10.10 0.81
CA ILE A 318 -13.22 -10.36 -0.55
C ILE A 318 -12.24 -9.83 -1.61
N ASN A 319 -11.13 -10.51 -1.78
CA ASN A 319 -10.16 -10.32 -2.86
C ASN A 319 -10.26 -11.46 -3.86
N ASN A 320 -9.36 -11.52 -4.86
CA ASN A 320 -9.37 -12.50 -5.96
C ASN A 320 -10.65 -12.42 -6.82
N LEU A 321 -11.02 -11.21 -7.23
CA LEU A 321 -12.20 -10.96 -8.05
C LEU A 321 -11.94 -11.11 -9.56
N ASP A 322 -10.68 -11.19 -9.99
CA ASP A 322 -10.33 -11.47 -11.38
C ASP A 322 -10.50 -12.96 -11.66
N ASN A 323 -11.56 -13.29 -12.37
CA ASN A 323 -11.91 -14.65 -12.75
C ASN A 323 -11.49 -15.03 -14.18
N VAL A 324 -10.83 -14.13 -14.89
CA VAL A 324 -10.42 -14.35 -16.29
C VAL A 324 -9.25 -15.33 -16.34
N ASN A 325 -8.38 -15.33 -15.34
CA ASN A 325 -7.21 -16.20 -15.31
C ASN A 325 -7.42 -17.40 -14.37
N ALA A 326 -7.22 -18.60 -14.89
CA ALA A 326 -7.21 -19.83 -14.10
C ALA A 326 -6.16 -19.80 -12.95
N ASN A 327 -5.10 -19.01 -13.05
CA ASN A 327 -4.11 -18.84 -11.99
C ASN A 327 -4.63 -18.04 -10.79
N GLN A 328 -5.63 -17.17 -10.97
CA GLN A 328 -6.28 -16.43 -9.88
C GLN A 328 -7.47 -17.19 -9.30
N ALA A 329 -8.11 -18.02 -10.10
CA ALA A 329 -9.37 -18.71 -9.75
C ALA A 329 -9.25 -19.67 -8.56
N ASN A 330 -8.05 -20.04 -8.12
CA ASN A 330 -7.83 -20.97 -7.01
C ASN A 330 -6.74 -20.49 -6.05
N THR A 331 -6.58 -19.17 -5.92
CA THR A 331 -5.54 -18.59 -5.05
C THR A 331 -6.15 -18.03 -3.79
N GLY A 332 -5.42 -18.12 -2.69
CA GLY A 332 -5.83 -17.55 -1.42
C GLY A 332 -5.70 -16.03 -1.36
N SER A 333 -6.49 -15.42 -0.50
CA SER A 333 -6.42 -13.98 -0.26
C SER A 333 -5.11 -13.60 0.42
N LEU A 334 -4.64 -14.39 1.38
CA LEU A 334 -3.26 -14.36 1.92
C LEU A 334 -2.52 -15.58 1.39
N SER A 335 -1.48 -15.36 0.61
CA SER A 335 -0.86 -16.40 -0.22
C SER A 335 0.65 -16.44 -0.08
N THR A 336 1.18 -17.69 -0.17
CA THR A 336 2.60 -17.92 -0.41
C THR A 336 2.81 -18.75 -1.65
N ASN A 337 3.88 -18.47 -2.39
CA ASN A 337 4.19 -19.19 -3.60
C ASN A 337 5.70 -19.37 -3.74
N ALA A 338 6.18 -20.59 -3.56
CA ALA A 338 7.61 -20.92 -3.51
C ALA A 338 8.41 -20.04 -2.52
N ALA A 339 7.79 -19.67 -1.38
CA ALA A 339 8.36 -18.79 -0.38
C ALA A 339 8.87 -19.58 0.84
N ASN A 340 9.83 -19.01 1.56
CA ASN A 340 10.45 -19.62 2.73
C ASN A 340 10.47 -18.65 3.91
N ASN A 341 10.63 -19.17 5.13
CA ASN A 341 10.86 -18.40 6.36
C ASN A 341 9.82 -17.33 6.66
N GLY A 342 8.55 -17.63 6.41
CA GLY A 342 7.46 -16.69 6.49
C GLY A 342 6.53 -16.86 7.68
N TYR A 343 5.96 -15.76 8.15
CA TYR A 343 5.06 -15.70 9.28
C TYR A 343 3.72 -15.06 8.90
N PHE A 344 2.63 -15.73 9.22
CA PHE A 344 1.30 -15.15 9.26
C PHE A 344 0.83 -15.04 10.71
N ALA A 345 0.67 -13.84 11.23
CA ALA A 345 0.26 -13.60 12.61
C ALA A 345 -0.91 -12.62 12.69
N ASP A 346 -1.94 -12.95 13.45
CA ASP A 346 -3.05 -12.06 13.78
C ASP A 346 -3.82 -11.48 12.57
N ASN A 347 -3.82 -12.17 11.43
CA ASN A 347 -4.53 -11.67 10.26
C ASN A 347 -6.00 -12.12 10.26
N ILE A 348 -6.86 -11.29 9.66
CA ILE A 348 -8.23 -11.64 9.28
C ILE A 348 -8.28 -11.80 7.78
N SER A 349 -8.73 -12.95 7.28
CA SER A 349 -8.96 -13.17 5.86
C SER A 349 -10.35 -13.75 5.60
N VAL A 350 -11.12 -13.03 4.77
CA VAL A 350 -12.48 -13.38 4.38
C VAL A 350 -12.55 -13.57 2.88
N SER A 351 -12.94 -14.79 2.47
CA SER A 351 -13.19 -15.15 1.08
C SER A 351 -14.65 -14.93 0.70
N TRP A 352 -14.92 -14.83 -0.60
CA TRP A 352 -16.27 -14.72 -1.13
C TRP A 352 -16.79 -16.06 -1.73
N GLN A 353 -15.89 -16.99 -2.02
CA GLN A 353 -16.25 -18.32 -2.55
C GLN A 353 -15.21 -19.39 -2.14
N ALA A 354 -15.64 -20.62 -2.17
CA ALA A 354 -14.80 -21.75 -1.75
C ALA A 354 -13.57 -21.98 -2.64
N SER A 355 -13.63 -21.60 -3.92
CA SER A 355 -12.49 -21.72 -4.84
C SER A 355 -11.40 -20.67 -4.62
N ASN A 356 -11.68 -19.63 -3.86
CA ASN A 356 -10.69 -18.61 -3.48
C ASN A 356 -10.50 -18.65 -1.97
N PRO A 357 -9.63 -19.52 -1.46
CA PRO A 357 -9.49 -19.74 -0.03
C PRO A 357 -9.02 -18.46 0.72
N PRO A 358 -9.30 -18.34 2.03
CA PRO A 358 -8.74 -17.26 2.84
C PRO A 358 -7.21 -17.28 2.86
N TYR A 359 -6.62 -18.46 2.90
CA TYR A 359 -5.17 -18.69 2.91
C TYR A 359 -4.81 -19.81 1.95
N ASP A 360 -3.69 -19.69 1.25
CA ASP A 360 -3.11 -20.78 0.48
C ASP A 360 -1.58 -20.83 0.55
N GLN A 361 -1.05 -22.00 0.22
CA GLN A 361 0.37 -22.23 -0.02
C GLN A 361 0.54 -22.89 -1.39
N ARG A 362 1.17 -22.19 -2.31
CA ARG A 362 1.37 -22.67 -3.68
C ARG A 362 2.83 -23.07 -3.91
N ASN A 363 3.01 -24.09 -4.72
CA ASN A 363 4.34 -24.67 -4.97
C ASN A 363 5.04 -25.11 -3.66
N THR A 364 6.35 -25.31 -3.70
CA THR A 364 7.10 -25.74 -2.53
C THR A 364 7.44 -24.55 -1.65
N ASN A 365 6.85 -24.52 -0.47
CA ASN A 365 7.18 -23.55 0.58
C ASN A 365 7.91 -24.28 1.72
N THR A 366 8.77 -23.58 2.43
CA THR A 366 9.47 -24.13 3.60
C THR A 366 9.45 -23.17 4.77
N ASN A 367 9.26 -23.72 5.98
CA ASN A 367 9.25 -22.94 7.23
C ASN A 367 8.24 -21.78 7.21
N ILE A 368 6.99 -22.05 6.82
CA ILE A 368 5.88 -21.11 6.93
C ILE A 368 5.17 -21.35 8.25
N GLN A 369 5.06 -20.32 9.07
CA GLN A 369 4.50 -20.34 10.41
C GLN A 369 3.18 -19.58 10.47
N TYR A 370 2.23 -20.08 11.26
CA TYR A 370 0.91 -19.46 11.45
C TYR A 370 0.65 -19.27 12.93
N PHE A 371 0.19 -18.09 13.34
CA PHE A 371 -0.13 -17.76 14.72
C PHE A 371 -1.41 -16.91 14.78
N ALA A 372 -2.42 -17.41 15.49
CA ALA A 372 -3.65 -16.67 15.81
C ALA A 372 -4.30 -15.96 14.61
N ASN A 373 -4.60 -16.67 13.53
CA ASN A 373 -5.25 -16.10 12.36
C ASN A 373 -6.76 -16.41 12.32
N LEU A 374 -7.54 -15.61 11.58
CA LEU A 374 -8.93 -15.90 11.27
C LEU A 374 -9.09 -16.17 9.76
N ALA A 375 -9.85 -17.23 9.46
CA ALA A 375 -10.20 -17.63 8.10
C ALA A 375 -11.71 -17.81 7.98
N TRP A 376 -12.38 -17.10 7.06
CA TRP A 376 -13.82 -17.19 6.86
C TRP A 376 -14.22 -17.13 5.38
N GLY A 377 -15.41 -17.70 5.06
CA GLY A 377 -16.00 -17.65 3.72
C GLY A 377 -15.65 -18.81 2.82
N GLY A 378 -14.77 -19.73 3.22
CA GLY A 378 -14.39 -20.91 2.48
C GLY A 378 -13.39 -21.78 3.22
N PRO A 379 -13.07 -22.99 2.68
CA PRO A 379 -11.95 -23.78 3.15
C PRO A 379 -10.65 -23.01 2.86
N CYS A 380 -9.62 -23.25 3.65
CA CYS A 380 -8.30 -22.83 3.28
C CYS A 380 -7.70 -23.79 2.23
N TRP A 381 -6.41 -23.64 1.99
CA TRP A 381 -5.69 -24.57 1.15
C TRP A 381 -5.98 -26.02 1.58
N VAL A 382 -6.17 -26.88 0.58
CA VAL A 382 -6.46 -28.30 0.79
C VAL A 382 -5.13 -29.05 0.83
N ASP A 383 -4.85 -29.68 1.95
CA ASP A 383 -3.70 -30.55 2.12
C ASP A 383 -3.74 -31.73 1.13
N PRO A 384 -2.62 -32.41 0.85
CA PRO A 384 -2.59 -33.55 -0.06
C PRO A 384 -3.54 -34.69 0.32
N ASP A 385 -3.97 -34.78 1.57
CA ASP A 385 -4.96 -35.75 2.06
C ASP A 385 -6.41 -35.30 1.83
N GLY A 386 -6.64 -34.14 1.23
CA GLY A 386 -7.95 -33.56 0.98
C GLY A 386 -8.55 -32.78 2.16
N SER A 387 -7.80 -32.57 3.25
CA SER A 387 -8.29 -31.83 4.42
C SER A 387 -8.12 -30.31 4.27
N ASP A 388 -9.00 -29.55 4.92
CA ASP A 388 -8.89 -28.09 5.05
C ASP A 388 -7.81 -27.76 6.08
N PHE A 389 -6.67 -27.25 5.62
CA PHE A 389 -5.53 -26.87 6.45
C PHE A 389 -5.93 -25.99 7.64
N CYS A 390 -6.77 -24.98 7.42
CA CYS A 390 -7.19 -24.09 8.50
C CYS A 390 -8.13 -24.76 9.51
N ALA A 391 -8.97 -25.69 9.06
CA ALA A 391 -9.90 -26.36 9.96
C ALA A 391 -9.18 -27.27 10.97
N ASN A 392 -8.05 -27.84 10.57
CA ASN A 392 -7.28 -28.77 11.39
C ASN A 392 -6.12 -28.07 12.14
N ASN A 393 -5.86 -26.80 11.87
CA ASN A 393 -4.76 -26.07 12.49
C ASN A 393 -5.31 -25.16 13.63
N PRO A 394 -4.91 -25.38 14.90
CA PRO A 394 -5.39 -24.61 16.04
C PRO A 394 -4.99 -23.12 16.01
N GLN A 395 -4.12 -22.72 15.10
CA GLN A 395 -3.74 -21.34 14.88
C GLN A 395 -4.76 -20.57 14.04
N PHE A 396 -5.88 -21.19 13.65
CA PHE A 396 -6.93 -20.56 12.88
C PHE A 396 -8.28 -20.56 13.59
N ILE A 397 -8.91 -19.40 13.63
CA ILE A 397 -10.30 -19.23 14.02
C ILE A 397 -11.16 -19.31 12.74
N LYS A 398 -12.08 -20.28 12.67
CA LYS A 398 -13.02 -20.44 11.56
C LYS A 398 -14.36 -19.81 11.94
N ALA A 399 -14.45 -18.48 11.91
CA ALA A 399 -15.67 -17.77 12.29
C ALA A 399 -15.85 -16.47 11.51
N ASP A 400 -17.09 -16.00 11.40
CA ASP A 400 -17.39 -14.68 10.83
C ASP A 400 -16.75 -13.57 11.70
N PRO A 401 -15.90 -12.72 11.16
CA PRO A 401 -15.28 -11.61 11.91
C PRO A 401 -16.28 -10.54 12.35
N ARG A 402 -17.52 -10.58 11.87
CA ARG A 402 -18.60 -9.65 12.25
C ARG A 402 -18.19 -8.19 12.09
N PHE A 403 -17.86 -7.79 10.90
CA PHE A 403 -17.55 -6.41 10.60
C PHE A 403 -18.74 -5.47 10.81
N ALA A 404 -18.49 -4.23 11.21
CA ALA A 404 -19.51 -3.26 11.55
C ALA A 404 -20.37 -2.84 10.35
N ALA A 405 -19.73 -2.64 9.18
CA ALA A 405 -20.37 -2.27 7.92
C ALA A 405 -19.51 -2.73 6.75
N ALA A 406 -19.33 -4.04 6.62
CA ALA A 406 -18.54 -4.59 5.52
C ALA A 406 -19.07 -4.10 4.16
N PRO A 407 -18.21 -3.64 3.26
CA PRO A 407 -18.64 -3.21 1.93
C PRO A 407 -19.23 -4.39 1.17
N TYR A 408 -20.34 -4.14 0.49
CA TYR A 408 -20.94 -5.14 -0.39
C TYR A 408 -20.28 -5.06 -1.76
N PHE A 409 -19.92 -6.23 -2.28
CA PHE A 409 -19.49 -6.44 -3.65
C PHE A 409 -20.42 -7.42 -4.32
N ASP A 410 -20.64 -7.28 -5.62
CA ASP A 410 -21.12 -8.35 -6.45
C ASP A 410 -19.91 -9.05 -7.11
N PRO A 411 -19.41 -10.14 -6.55
CA PRO A 411 -18.24 -10.82 -7.08
C PRO A 411 -18.52 -11.52 -8.41
N THR A 412 -19.80 -11.64 -8.80
CA THR A 412 -20.21 -12.24 -10.07
C THR A 412 -20.35 -11.20 -11.18
N ALA A 413 -20.39 -9.92 -10.85
CA ALA A 413 -20.33 -8.86 -11.84
C ALA A 413 -18.99 -8.98 -12.57
N ALA A 414 -19.06 -9.41 -13.82
CA ALA A 414 -17.88 -9.52 -14.68
C ALA A 414 -17.22 -8.15 -14.79
N GLY A 415 -15.99 -8.04 -14.29
CA GLY A 415 -15.21 -6.83 -14.47
C GLY A 415 -14.75 -6.17 -13.20
N GLN A 416 -14.18 -5.09 -13.39
CA GLN A 416 -13.34 -4.30 -12.52
C GLN A 416 -14.15 -3.67 -11.39
N TYR A 417 -13.74 -3.91 -10.17
CA TYR A 417 -14.34 -3.27 -9.02
C TYR A 417 -13.84 -1.83 -8.86
N ALA A 418 -14.74 -0.87 -9.01
CA ALA A 418 -14.50 0.50 -8.62
C ALA A 418 -15.30 0.80 -7.34
N PRO A 419 -14.68 1.28 -6.26
CA PRO A 419 -15.39 1.54 -5.02
C PRO A 419 -16.45 2.62 -5.20
N ALA A 420 -17.67 2.36 -4.74
CA ALA A 420 -18.80 3.31 -4.79
C ALA A 420 -18.62 4.49 -3.81
N ALA A 421 -17.66 4.41 -2.91
CA ALA A 421 -17.36 5.43 -1.92
C ALA A 421 -15.84 5.53 -1.71
N PRO A 422 -15.35 6.62 -1.12
CA PRO A 422 -13.92 6.74 -0.82
C PRO A 422 -13.38 5.52 -0.09
N PRO A 423 -12.25 4.94 -0.52
CA PRO A 423 -11.72 3.67 0.00
C PRO A 423 -11.59 3.61 1.52
N PHE A 424 -11.18 4.70 2.16
CA PHE A 424 -10.99 4.72 3.61
C PHE A 424 -12.32 4.63 4.40
N LEU A 425 -13.43 5.14 3.85
CA LEU A 425 -14.74 5.01 4.50
C LEU A 425 -15.21 3.56 4.49
N LEU A 426 -14.99 2.87 3.38
CA LEU A 426 -15.32 1.45 3.26
C LEU A 426 -14.39 0.60 4.14
N ALA A 427 -13.11 0.92 4.19
CA ALA A 427 -12.14 0.26 5.07
C ALA A 427 -12.54 0.39 6.57
N ASN A 428 -13.06 1.55 6.98
CA ASN A 428 -13.59 1.73 8.34
C ASN A 428 -14.77 0.81 8.66
N GLY A 429 -15.56 0.42 7.67
CA GLY A 429 -16.62 -0.57 7.79
C GLY A 429 -16.12 -1.98 8.13
N LEU A 430 -14.85 -2.27 7.85
CA LEU A 430 -14.17 -3.52 8.22
C LEU A 430 -13.62 -3.52 9.65
N THR A 431 -14.00 -2.54 10.47
CA THR A 431 -13.78 -2.60 11.93
C THR A 431 -14.67 -3.69 12.51
N PRO A 432 -14.16 -4.65 13.30
CA PRO A 432 -14.98 -5.67 13.93
C PRO A 432 -16.00 -5.06 14.94
N GLN A 433 -17.16 -5.68 15.08
CA GLN A 433 -18.17 -5.31 16.09
C GLN A 433 -17.73 -5.77 17.48
N PRO A 434 -18.25 -5.20 18.58
CA PRO A 434 -17.87 -5.56 19.95
C PRO A 434 -18.06 -7.04 20.34
N VAL A 435 -18.83 -7.79 19.58
CA VAL A 435 -19.08 -9.23 19.81
C VAL A 435 -18.32 -10.11 18.81
N SER A 436 -17.33 -9.57 18.14
CA SER A 436 -16.53 -10.31 17.17
C SER A 436 -15.66 -11.38 17.82
N PRO A 437 -15.48 -12.53 17.17
CA PRO A 437 -14.58 -13.57 17.66
C PRO A 437 -13.10 -13.21 17.53
N VAL A 438 -12.76 -12.05 17.00
CA VAL A 438 -11.36 -11.61 16.82
C VAL A 438 -10.76 -10.97 18.06
N TYR A 439 -11.59 -10.57 19.02
CA TYR A 439 -11.14 -9.85 20.21
C TYR A 439 -10.38 -10.74 21.17
N CYS A 440 -9.23 -10.25 21.64
CA CYS A 440 -8.33 -10.95 22.56
C CYS A 440 -7.85 -12.33 22.05
N GLN A 441 -7.81 -12.55 20.77
CA GLN A 441 -7.38 -13.82 20.19
C GLN A 441 -5.98 -13.73 19.58
N GLY A 442 -5.43 -12.54 19.47
CA GLY A 442 -4.13 -12.30 18.90
C GLY A 442 -2.99 -12.56 19.88
N VAL A 443 -1.80 -12.52 19.33
CA VAL A 443 -0.52 -12.69 20.03
C VAL A 443 0.36 -11.47 19.75
N ASP A 444 1.39 -11.26 20.56
CA ASP A 444 2.43 -10.26 20.23
C ASP A 444 3.34 -10.80 19.13
N PRO A 445 3.29 -10.28 17.91
CA PRO A 445 4.11 -10.79 16.81
C PRO A 445 5.62 -10.69 17.06
N THR A 446 6.06 -9.78 17.92
CA THR A 446 7.48 -9.57 18.23
C THR A 446 8.06 -10.65 19.15
N THR A 447 7.20 -11.42 19.82
CA THR A 447 7.59 -12.46 20.76
C THR A 447 7.52 -13.88 20.19
N LEU A 448 7.14 -14.01 18.92
CA LEU A 448 6.96 -15.31 18.29
C LEU A 448 8.30 -16.06 18.15
N PRO A 449 8.28 -17.39 18.30
CA PRO A 449 9.49 -18.20 18.14
C PRO A 449 10.11 -18.02 16.75
N GLY A 450 11.42 -17.77 16.69
CA GLY A 450 12.17 -17.65 15.44
C GLY A 450 12.14 -16.25 14.80
N VAL A 451 11.43 -15.28 15.37
CA VAL A 451 11.53 -13.88 14.92
C VAL A 451 12.93 -13.36 15.27
N PRO A 452 13.69 -12.81 14.30
CA PRO A 452 15.00 -12.26 14.57
C PRO A 452 14.93 -11.10 15.58
N ALA A 453 15.88 -11.05 16.51
CA ALA A 453 15.83 -10.10 17.62
C ALA A 453 15.81 -8.63 17.16
N GLN A 454 16.57 -8.29 16.10
CA GLN A 454 16.59 -6.94 15.57
C GLN A 454 15.26 -6.59 14.87
N VAL A 455 14.64 -7.54 14.14
CA VAL A 455 13.32 -7.38 13.56
C VAL A 455 12.28 -7.09 14.65
N ALA A 456 12.31 -7.84 15.75
CA ALA A 456 11.44 -7.59 16.90
C ALA A 456 11.67 -6.20 17.50
N ALA A 457 12.92 -5.79 17.68
CA ALA A 457 13.28 -4.47 18.20
C ALA A 457 12.77 -3.33 17.28
N ASP A 458 12.89 -3.49 15.96
CA ASP A 458 12.41 -2.52 14.99
C ASP A 458 10.89 -2.36 15.03
N MET A 459 10.15 -3.47 15.14
CA MET A 459 8.69 -3.45 15.30
C MET A 459 8.24 -2.81 16.63
N GLN A 460 9.05 -2.92 17.68
CA GLN A 460 8.78 -2.34 19.00
C GLN A 460 9.20 -0.87 19.13
N ASN A 461 9.93 -0.34 18.17
CA ASN A 461 10.41 1.04 18.22
C ASN A 461 9.29 2.04 17.90
N ALA A 462 8.81 2.76 18.92
CA ALA A 462 7.74 3.74 18.80
C ALA A 462 8.07 4.95 17.88
N GLY A 463 9.32 5.12 17.51
CA GLY A 463 9.75 6.12 16.54
C GLY A 463 9.51 5.71 15.08
N ASN A 464 9.25 4.43 14.83
CA ASN A 464 8.97 3.92 13.50
C ASN A 464 7.50 4.11 13.11
N ALA A 465 7.23 4.44 11.86
CA ALA A 465 5.87 4.55 11.32
C ALA A 465 5.10 3.23 11.42
N TYR A 466 5.80 2.11 11.31
CA TYR A 466 5.29 0.73 11.39
C TYR A 466 5.33 0.12 12.80
N TYR A 467 5.25 0.95 13.82
CA TYR A 467 5.23 0.50 15.20
C TYR A 467 4.02 -0.42 15.46
N ILE A 468 4.29 -1.70 15.73
CA ILE A 468 3.26 -2.74 15.79
C ILE A 468 2.30 -2.60 16.98
N TYR A 469 2.70 -1.88 18.03
CA TYR A 469 1.89 -1.63 19.23
C TYR A 469 0.86 -0.51 19.04
N LYS A 470 0.59 -0.15 17.80
CA LYS A 470 -0.58 0.63 17.39
C LYS A 470 -1.32 -0.07 16.26
N ASP A 471 -2.62 0.07 16.24
CA ASP A 471 -3.46 -0.41 15.16
C ASP A 471 -3.48 0.59 14.00
N PHE A 472 -4.19 0.23 12.93
CA PHE A 472 -4.39 1.06 11.75
C PHE A 472 -4.94 2.48 12.05
N LYS A 473 -5.69 2.65 13.14
CA LYS A 473 -6.22 3.95 13.60
C LYS A 473 -5.36 4.63 14.65
N GLY A 474 -4.19 4.09 14.95
CA GLY A 474 -3.29 4.60 15.99
C GLY A 474 -3.70 4.23 17.42
N LYS A 475 -4.69 3.34 17.61
CA LYS A 475 -5.07 2.84 18.93
C LYS A 475 -4.01 1.88 19.45
N ALA A 476 -3.70 1.98 20.74
CA ALA A 476 -2.66 1.17 21.37
C ALA A 476 -2.96 -0.33 21.33
N ARG A 477 -1.94 -1.14 21.07
CA ARG A 477 -1.89 -2.59 21.28
C ARG A 477 -0.83 -2.92 22.34
N PRO A 478 -1.04 -3.91 23.18
CA PRO A 478 -2.34 -4.56 23.40
C PRO A 478 -3.38 -3.58 23.91
N GLY A 479 -4.66 -3.88 23.66
CA GLY A 479 -5.79 -3.13 24.20
C GLY A 479 -5.95 -3.31 25.71
N ALA A 480 -7.10 -2.90 26.26
CA ALA A 480 -7.42 -3.05 27.67
C ALA A 480 -7.30 -4.51 28.12
N GLY A 481 -6.67 -4.75 29.29
CA GLY A 481 -6.48 -6.10 29.81
C GLY A 481 -5.34 -6.91 29.15
N GLY A 482 -4.48 -6.29 28.35
CA GLY A 482 -3.37 -6.96 27.67
C GLY A 482 -3.78 -7.73 26.42
N CYS A 483 -4.95 -7.44 25.86
CA CYS A 483 -5.53 -8.14 24.71
C CYS A 483 -4.96 -7.67 23.37
N TRP A 484 -4.53 -8.60 22.54
CA TRP A 484 -4.26 -8.40 21.12
C TRP A 484 -5.47 -8.85 20.31
N ASP A 485 -5.94 -8.02 19.41
CA ASP A 485 -7.00 -8.36 18.48
C ASP A 485 -6.42 -8.75 17.12
N LEU A 486 -7.14 -9.59 16.38
CA LEU A 486 -6.77 -9.93 15.03
C LEU A 486 -7.12 -8.80 14.05
N GLY A 487 -6.36 -8.71 12.96
CA GLY A 487 -6.60 -7.75 11.90
C GLY A 487 -6.03 -6.37 12.18
N ALA A 488 -6.37 -5.44 11.29
CA ALA A 488 -5.82 -4.08 11.29
C ALA A 488 -6.37 -3.18 12.40
N TYR A 489 -7.39 -3.60 13.14
CA TYR A 489 -8.09 -2.77 14.12
C TYR A 489 -8.08 -3.39 15.53
N GLN A 490 -7.79 -2.57 16.52
CA GLN A 490 -7.86 -2.90 17.94
C GLN A 490 -9.14 -2.33 18.55
N HIS A 491 -9.85 -3.10 19.39
CA HIS A 491 -11.09 -2.63 20.06
C HIS A 491 -10.84 -1.87 21.36
#